data_696f361fc16f49e01e6ef6a6f88115de
#
_entry.id   696f361fc16f49e01e6ef6a6f88115de
#
_cell.length_a   1.000
_cell.length_b   1.000
_cell.length_c   1.000
_cell.angle_alpha   90.00
_cell.angle_beta   90.00
_cell.angle_gamma   90.00
#
_symmetry.space_group_name_H-M   'P 1'
#
loop_
_entity.id
_entity.type
_entity.pdbx_description
1 polymer ?
#
loop_
_entity_poly.entity_id
_entity_poly.type
_entity_poly.pdbx_seq_one_letter_code
_entity_poly.pdbx_strand_id
1 'polypeptide(L)'
;YLLQVENPSMPNDEGITPLHNAVCAGHHHIVKFLLDFGVNVNAADSDGWTPLHCAASCNSVHLCKMLVESGAAIFATTISDVETAADKCEEMEEGYTQCSQFLYGVQEKLGVMNKGLVYTLWDYTAQQVDELSFSEGDALTVLRRRDDTETEWWWARLSDHEGYVPRNLLGLYPRIKPRQRSLA
;
A
#
# COMPACT_ATOMS: atom_id res chain seq x y z
N TYR A 1 1.32 -19.54 -18.61
CA TYR A 1 1.22 -19.88 -17.17
C TYR A 1 0.10 -19.09 -16.48
N LEU A 2 0.06 -17.74 -16.61
CA LEU A 2 -0.97 -16.90 -15.98
C LEU A 2 -2.38 -17.17 -16.54
N LEU A 3 -2.49 -17.65 -17.77
CA LEU A 3 -3.78 -17.99 -18.39
C LEU A 3 -4.42 -19.24 -17.77
N GLN A 4 -3.67 -20.02 -16.99
CA GLN A 4 -4.16 -21.23 -16.33
C GLN A 4 -4.55 -20.98 -14.87
N VAL A 5 -4.36 -19.77 -14.36
CA VAL A 5 -4.70 -19.43 -12.99
C VAL A 5 -6.14 -18.89 -12.95
N GLU A 6 -7.03 -19.61 -12.30
CA GLU A 6 -8.43 -19.19 -12.16
C GLU A 6 -8.58 -17.83 -11.50
N ASN A 7 -7.73 -17.54 -10.51
CA ASN A 7 -7.73 -16.28 -9.79
C ASN A 7 -6.30 -15.81 -9.57
N PRO A 8 -5.81 -14.81 -10.33
CA PRO A 8 -4.45 -14.27 -10.18
C PRO A 8 -4.16 -13.65 -8.81
N SER A 9 -5.19 -13.37 -8.02
CA SER A 9 -5.04 -12.84 -6.66
C SER A 9 -5.06 -13.93 -5.59
N MET A 10 -5.21 -15.20 -5.97
CA MET A 10 -5.38 -16.27 -5.00
C MET A 10 -4.10 -16.55 -4.22
N PRO A 11 -4.13 -16.41 -2.87
CA PRO A 11 -2.96 -16.72 -2.05
C PRO A 11 -2.80 -18.23 -1.85
N ASN A 12 -1.57 -18.65 -1.53
CA ASN A 12 -1.32 -19.99 -1.04
C ASN A 12 -1.63 -20.10 0.47
N ASP A 13 -1.28 -21.21 1.10
CA ASP A 13 -1.57 -21.46 2.53
C ASP A 13 -0.87 -20.47 3.46
N GLU A 14 0.20 -19.82 3.01
CA GLU A 14 0.93 -18.79 3.78
C GLU A 14 0.49 -17.37 3.42
N GLY A 15 -0.54 -17.23 2.61
CA GLY A 15 -1.02 -15.94 2.14
C GLY A 15 -0.20 -15.31 1.02
N ILE A 16 0.75 -16.06 0.45
CA ILE A 16 1.62 -15.56 -0.62
C ILE A 16 0.87 -15.61 -1.95
N THR A 17 0.82 -14.48 -2.65
CA THR A 17 0.13 -14.35 -3.94
C THR A 17 1.14 -14.43 -5.09
N PRO A 18 0.66 -14.62 -6.34
CA PRO A 18 1.52 -14.49 -7.51
C PRO A 18 2.27 -13.17 -7.59
N LEU A 19 1.66 -12.07 -7.12
CA LEU A 19 2.33 -10.76 -7.10
C LEU A 19 3.53 -10.77 -6.14
N HIS A 20 3.40 -11.34 -4.94
CA HIS A 20 4.54 -11.50 -4.02
C HIS A 20 5.69 -12.23 -4.72
N ASN A 21 5.40 -13.35 -5.38
CA ASN A 21 6.42 -14.17 -6.05
C ASN A 21 7.08 -13.43 -7.21
N ALA A 22 6.31 -12.72 -8.01
CA ALA A 22 6.84 -11.97 -9.16
C ALA A 22 7.74 -10.83 -8.69
N VAL A 23 7.37 -10.13 -7.61
CA VAL A 23 8.18 -9.06 -7.02
C VAL A 23 9.49 -9.62 -6.47
N CYS A 24 9.43 -10.70 -5.69
CA CYS A 24 10.63 -11.33 -5.12
C CYS A 24 11.58 -11.85 -6.20
N ALA A 25 11.05 -12.32 -7.31
CA ALA A 25 11.84 -12.81 -8.44
C ALA A 25 12.38 -11.70 -9.35
N GLY A 26 11.92 -10.44 -9.15
CA GLY A 26 12.33 -9.32 -9.98
C GLY A 26 11.75 -9.33 -11.40
N HIS A 27 10.63 -10.00 -11.61
CA HIS A 27 9.99 -10.13 -12.92
C HIS A 27 9.09 -8.92 -13.21
N HIS A 28 9.71 -7.82 -13.62
CA HIS A 28 9.03 -6.52 -13.82
C HIS A 28 7.82 -6.59 -14.75
N HIS A 29 7.92 -7.35 -15.86
CA HIS A 29 6.81 -7.47 -16.81
C HIS A 29 5.62 -8.21 -16.21
N ILE A 30 5.88 -9.25 -15.42
CA ILE A 30 4.81 -10.00 -14.75
C ILE A 30 4.16 -9.13 -13.67
N VAL A 31 4.95 -8.39 -12.91
CA VAL A 31 4.44 -7.46 -11.90
C VAL A 31 3.52 -6.43 -12.57
N LYS A 32 3.97 -5.81 -13.66
CA LYS A 32 3.15 -4.84 -14.38
C LYS A 32 1.86 -5.46 -14.90
N PHE A 33 1.94 -6.65 -15.47
CA PHE A 33 0.75 -7.36 -15.95
C PHE A 33 -0.26 -7.60 -14.83
N LEU A 34 0.22 -8.09 -13.68
CA LEU A 34 -0.65 -8.38 -12.54
C LEU A 34 -1.29 -7.09 -11.99
N LEU A 35 -0.52 -6.01 -11.90
CA LEU A 35 -1.04 -4.72 -11.44
C LEU A 35 -2.08 -4.17 -12.40
N ASP A 36 -1.83 -4.23 -13.71
CA ASP A 36 -2.78 -3.77 -14.73
C ASP A 36 -4.04 -4.64 -14.76
N PHE A 37 -3.93 -5.91 -14.40
CA PHE A 37 -5.08 -6.81 -14.28
C PHE A 37 -5.97 -6.45 -13.09
N GLY A 38 -5.44 -5.77 -12.09
CA GLY A 38 -6.18 -5.33 -10.91
C GLY A 38 -6.12 -6.30 -9.74
N VAL A 39 -5.02 -7.07 -9.62
CA VAL A 39 -4.82 -7.92 -8.43
C VAL A 39 -4.67 -7.05 -7.17
N ASN A 40 -4.88 -7.66 -6.01
CA ASN A 40 -4.76 -6.94 -4.75
C ASN A 40 -3.29 -6.59 -4.45
N VAL A 41 -2.93 -5.31 -4.69
CA VAL A 41 -1.58 -4.81 -4.45
C VAL A 41 -1.18 -4.86 -2.98
N ASN A 42 -2.15 -4.89 -2.08
CA ASN A 42 -1.93 -4.87 -0.63
C ASN A 42 -2.18 -6.22 0.05
N ALA A 43 -2.18 -7.31 -0.71
CA ALA A 43 -2.29 -8.63 -0.12
C ALA A 43 -1.13 -8.86 0.85
N ALA A 44 -1.45 -9.25 2.08
CA ALA A 44 -0.46 -9.53 3.11
C ALA A 44 -0.35 -11.03 3.32
N ASP A 45 0.88 -11.53 3.47
CA ASP A 45 1.09 -12.93 3.84
C ASP A 45 0.82 -13.14 5.34
N SER A 46 1.05 -14.34 5.84
CA SER A 46 0.75 -14.70 7.23
C SER A 46 1.53 -13.88 8.27
N ASP A 47 2.66 -13.27 7.90
CA ASP A 47 3.44 -12.37 8.77
C ASP A 47 3.22 -10.89 8.43
N GLY A 48 2.24 -10.57 7.59
CA GLY A 48 1.90 -9.19 7.24
C GLY A 48 2.77 -8.58 6.14
N TRP A 49 3.57 -9.38 5.43
CA TRP A 49 4.37 -8.88 4.32
C TRP A 49 3.48 -8.62 3.10
N THR A 50 3.49 -7.39 2.63
CA THR A 50 2.85 -6.99 1.37
C THR A 50 3.87 -7.06 0.23
N PRO A 51 3.44 -7.02 -1.03
CA PRO A 51 4.38 -6.91 -2.15
C PRO A 51 5.35 -5.73 -2.02
N LEU A 52 4.92 -4.61 -1.41
CA LEU A 52 5.81 -3.46 -1.18
C LEU A 52 6.93 -3.80 -0.20
N HIS A 53 6.63 -4.55 0.86
CA HIS A 53 7.67 -5.06 1.77
C HIS A 53 8.68 -5.93 1.02
N CYS A 54 8.20 -6.79 0.13
CA CYS A 54 9.06 -7.66 -0.67
C CYS A 54 9.97 -6.86 -1.60
N ALA A 55 9.43 -5.87 -2.29
CA ALA A 55 10.21 -5.00 -3.18
C ALA A 55 11.28 -4.22 -2.41
N ALA A 56 10.92 -3.74 -1.22
CA ALA A 56 11.86 -3.00 -0.34
C ALA A 56 13.00 -3.89 0.12
N SER A 57 12.72 -5.14 0.52
CA SER A 57 13.75 -6.08 0.97
C SER A 57 14.73 -6.45 -0.14
N CYS A 58 14.32 -6.32 -1.40
CA CYS A 58 15.19 -6.51 -2.56
C CYS A 58 15.86 -5.19 -3.00
N ASN A 59 15.62 -4.09 -2.31
CA ASN A 59 16.09 -2.75 -2.69
C ASN A 59 15.71 -2.36 -4.12
N SER A 60 14.57 -2.84 -4.61
CA SER A 60 14.11 -2.54 -5.97
C SER A 60 13.27 -1.27 -5.97
N VAL A 61 13.91 -0.13 -6.14
CA VAL A 61 13.21 1.16 -6.19
C VAL A 61 12.20 1.20 -7.34
N HIS A 62 12.51 0.57 -8.47
CA HIS A 62 11.61 0.54 -9.61
C HIS A 62 10.30 -0.20 -9.29
N LEU A 63 10.41 -1.38 -8.67
CA LEU A 63 9.22 -2.13 -8.24
C LEU A 63 8.46 -1.39 -7.13
N CYS A 64 9.18 -0.76 -6.20
CA CYS A 64 8.52 0.06 -5.17
C CYS A 64 7.69 1.18 -5.79
N LYS A 65 8.23 1.87 -6.81
CA LYS A 65 7.49 2.93 -7.52
C LYS A 65 6.24 2.37 -8.20
N MET A 66 6.36 1.25 -8.89
CA MET A 66 5.22 0.61 -9.56
C MET A 66 4.11 0.27 -8.56
N LEU A 67 4.47 -0.28 -7.42
CA LEU A 67 3.51 -0.68 -6.38
C LEU A 67 2.85 0.54 -5.73
N VAL A 68 3.63 1.57 -5.39
CA VAL A 68 3.11 2.81 -4.80
C VAL A 68 2.12 3.47 -5.76
N GLU A 69 2.45 3.56 -7.04
CA GLU A 69 1.57 4.14 -8.06
C GLU A 69 0.30 3.33 -8.29
N SER A 70 0.32 2.06 -7.91
CA SER A 70 -0.84 1.16 -8.03
C SER A 70 -1.68 1.09 -6.74
N GLY A 71 -1.40 1.95 -5.78
CA GLY A 71 -2.19 2.04 -4.55
C GLY A 71 -1.64 1.21 -3.39
N ALA A 72 -0.32 1.00 -3.32
CA ALA A 72 0.26 0.31 -2.16
C ALA A 72 0.13 1.15 -0.88
N ALA A 73 -0.16 0.47 0.22
CA ALA A 73 -0.26 1.08 1.55
C ALA A 73 1.14 1.36 2.10
N ILE A 74 1.48 2.64 2.22
CA ILE A 74 2.85 3.08 2.54
C ILE A 74 3.21 2.80 3.99
N PHE A 75 2.24 2.89 4.89
CA PHE A 75 2.45 2.69 6.33
C PHE A 75 1.96 1.33 6.83
N ALA A 76 1.61 0.40 5.94
CA ALA A 76 1.30 -0.98 6.36
C ALA A 76 2.54 -1.60 7.03
N THR A 77 2.32 -2.31 8.13
CA THR A 77 3.40 -2.92 8.92
C THR A 77 3.27 -4.43 8.94
N THR A 78 4.42 -5.10 9.06
CA THR A 78 4.48 -6.53 9.33
C THR A 78 3.98 -6.82 10.74
N ILE A 79 3.68 -8.09 11.04
CA ILE A 79 3.06 -8.47 12.31
C ILE A 79 4.10 -8.68 13.40
N SER A 80 5.13 -9.50 13.15
CA SER A 80 6.10 -9.90 14.18
C SER A 80 7.00 -8.76 14.65
N ASP A 81 7.48 -7.91 13.71
CA ASP A 81 8.44 -6.84 14.02
C ASP A 81 7.88 -5.44 13.81
N VAL A 82 6.63 -5.33 13.35
CA VAL A 82 5.90 -4.05 13.17
C VAL A 82 6.73 -3.06 12.35
N GLU A 83 7.18 -3.50 11.17
CA GLU A 83 7.99 -2.68 10.28
C GLU A 83 7.23 -2.31 9.01
N THR A 84 7.42 -1.05 8.56
CA THR A 84 6.95 -0.61 7.25
C THR A 84 7.85 -1.17 6.14
N ALA A 85 7.42 -1.02 4.89
CA ALA A 85 8.27 -1.41 3.75
C ALA A 85 9.61 -0.66 3.78
N ALA A 86 9.61 0.64 4.11
CA ALA A 86 10.84 1.43 4.20
C ALA A 86 11.85 0.81 5.18
N ASP A 87 11.34 0.28 6.29
CA ASP A 87 12.19 -0.37 7.30
C ASP A 87 12.80 -1.69 6.81
N LYS A 88 12.25 -2.28 5.74
CA LYS A 88 12.70 -3.57 5.19
C LYS A 88 13.83 -3.43 4.18
N CYS A 89 14.22 -2.21 3.77
CA CYS A 89 15.34 -2.03 2.86
C CYS A 89 16.62 -2.61 3.47
N GLU A 90 17.40 -3.33 2.65
CA GLU A 90 18.61 -4.03 3.09
C GLU A 90 19.82 -3.13 2.98
N GLU A 91 20.30 -2.65 4.13
CA GLU A 91 21.35 -1.63 4.22
C GLU A 91 22.67 -2.05 3.54
N MET A 92 23.02 -3.33 3.62
CA MET A 92 24.30 -3.83 3.11
C MET A 92 24.25 -4.25 1.63
N GLU A 93 23.10 -4.13 1.00
CA GLU A 93 22.89 -4.57 -0.38
C GLU A 93 22.77 -3.38 -1.34
N GLU A 94 23.07 -3.66 -2.62
CA GLU A 94 22.97 -2.64 -3.67
C GLU A 94 21.57 -2.07 -3.78
N GLY A 95 21.47 -0.76 -4.04
CA GLY A 95 20.19 -0.08 -4.22
C GLY A 95 19.56 0.43 -2.94
N TYR A 96 20.19 0.20 -1.79
CA TYR A 96 19.65 0.60 -0.50
C TYR A 96 19.35 2.11 -0.43
N THR A 97 20.30 2.94 -0.82
CA THR A 97 20.14 4.39 -0.72
C THR A 97 18.95 4.88 -1.53
N GLN A 98 18.84 4.46 -2.78
CA GLN A 98 17.73 4.86 -3.67
C GLN A 98 16.40 4.37 -3.15
N CYS A 99 16.33 3.09 -2.74
CA CYS A 99 15.10 2.48 -2.29
C CYS A 99 14.62 3.07 -0.96
N SER A 100 15.51 3.18 0.02
CA SER A 100 15.16 3.73 1.33
C SER A 100 14.77 5.20 1.23
N GLN A 101 15.50 6.01 0.47
CA GLN A 101 15.15 7.42 0.26
C GLN A 101 13.80 7.58 -0.41
N PHE A 102 13.50 6.73 -1.41
CA PHE A 102 12.20 6.78 -2.06
C PHE A 102 11.08 6.47 -1.07
N LEU A 103 11.19 5.37 -0.33
CA LEU A 103 10.11 4.92 0.57
C LEU A 103 9.92 5.86 1.76
N TYR A 104 11.00 6.29 2.41
CA TYR A 104 10.87 7.29 3.49
C TYR A 104 10.37 8.63 2.94
N GLY A 105 10.75 8.97 1.71
CA GLY A 105 10.27 10.18 1.04
C GLY A 105 8.76 10.15 0.79
N VAL A 106 8.21 9.02 0.35
CA VAL A 106 6.74 8.93 0.16
C VAL A 106 6.01 8.91 1.50
N GLN A 107 6.60 8.37 2.57
CA GLN A 107 6.03 8.49 3.90
C GLN A 107 5.89 9.96 4.33
N GLU A 108 6.90 10.77 4.05
CA GLU A 108 6.87 12.21 4.36
C GLU A 108 5.86 12.98 3.52
N LYS A 109 5.64 12.54 2.29
CA LYS A 109 4.75 13.21 1.34
C LYS A 109 3.28 12.85 1.52
N LEU A 110 2.98 11.66 2.03
CA LEU A 110 1.60 11.20 2.21
C LEU A 110 0.85 12.14 3.17
N GLY A 111 -0.25 12.70 2.71
CA GLY A 111 -1.04 13.63 3.51
C GLY A 111 -0.49 15.06 3.55
N VAL A 112 0.60 15.34 2.84
CA VAL A 112 1.22 16.68 2.74
C VAL A 112 1.17 17.18 1.30
N MET A 113 1.65 16.36 0.33
CA MET A 113 1.59 16.73 -1.08
C MET A 113 0.14 16.80 -1.57
N ASN A 114 -0.09 17.47 -2.68
CA ASN A 114 -1.43 17.63 -3.27
C ASN A 114 -2.46 18.17 -2.26
N LYS A 115 -2.06 19.11 -1.41
CA LYS A 115 -2.91 19.73 -0.40
C LYS A 115 -3.52 18.73 0.59
N GLY A 116 -2.78 17.67 0.89
CA GLY A 116 -3.21 16.66 1.84
C GLY A 116 -4.08 15.56 1.28
N LEU A 117 -4.27 15.50 -0.05
CA LEU A 117 -5.09 14.47 -0.68
C LEU A 117 -4.49 13.08 -0.51
N VAL A 118 -5.29 12.15 0.02
CA VAL A 118 -4.94 10.74 0.13
C VAL A 118 -6.13 9.90 -0.26
N TYR A 119 -5.88 8.61 -0.53
CA TYR A 119 -6.93 7.66 -0.90
C TYR A 119 -6.99 6.53 0.11
N THR A 120 -8.21 6.13 0.45
CA THR A 120 -8.44 4.98 1.33
C THR A 120 -8.27 3.69 0.53
N LEU A 121 -7.63 2.70 1.14
CA LEU A 121 -7.29 1.44 0.47
C LEU A 121 -8.11 0.25 0.95
N TRP A 122 -8.88 0.44 2.03
CA TRP A 122 -9.82 -0.52 2.59
C TRP A 122 -11.02 0.22 3.15
N ASP A 123 -12.11 -0.50 3.36
CA ASP A 123 -13.24 -0.01 4.14
C ASP A 123 -12.85 0.07 5.61
N TYR A 124 -13.38 1.06 6.31
CA TYR A 124 -13.17 1.19 7.75
C TYR A 124 -14.44 1.71 8.43
N THR A 125 -14.82 1.07 9.51
CA THR A 125 -15.94 1.50 10.36
C THR A 125 -15.39 2.09 11.64
N ALA A 126 -15.76 3.34 11.93
CA ALA A 126 -15.31 4.04 13.13
C ALA A 126 -15.64 3.24 14.39
N GLN A 127 -14.68 3.12 15.28
CA GLN A 127 -14.82 2.44 16.57
C GLN A 127 -15.00 3.42 17.71
N GLN A 128 -14.64 4.69 17.51
CA GLN A 128 -14.76 5.77 18.47
C GLN A 128 -15.49 6.95 17.82
N VAL A 129 -16.05 7.83 18.64
CA VAL A 129 -16.87 8.94 18.18
C VAL A 129 -16.06 9.97 17.37
N ASP A 130 -14.75 10.05 17.58
CA ASP A 130 -13.85 10.99 16.90
C ASP A 130 -13.18 10.41 15.67
N GLU A 131 -13.51 9.17 15.28
CA GLU A 131 -12.99 8.53 14.07
C GLU A 131 -13.93 8.74 12.89
N LEU A 132 -13.36 8.72 11.67
CA LEU A 132 -14.13 8.69 10.43
C LEU A 132 -14.33 7.25 9.96
N SER A 133 -15.54 6.95 9.50
CA SER A 133 -15.80 5.75 8.67
C SER A 133 -15.58 6.12 7.22
N PHE A 134 -15.09 5.17 6.42
CA PHE A 134 -14.89 5.40 5.00
C PHE A 134 -14.95 4.09 4.23
N SER A 135 -15.14 4.20 2.92
CA SER A 135 -15.11 3.07 1.99
C SER A 135 -13.82 3.11 1.18
N GLU A 136 -13.37 1.95 0.70
CA GLU A 136 -12.22 1.86 -0.19
C GLU A 136 -12.41 2.80 -1.39
N GLY A 137 -11.36 3.53 -1.73
CA GLY A 137 -11.37 4.46 -2.85
C GLY A 137 -11.85 5.85 -2.53
N ASP A 138 -12.25 6.12 -1.29
CA ASP A 138 -12.62 7.48 -0.89
C ASP A 138 -11.39 8.39 -0.89
N ALA A 139 -11.59 9.62 -1.35
CA ALA A 139 -10.58 10.66 -1.31
C ALA A 139 -10.73 11.47 -0.02
N LEU A 140 -9.71 11.49 0.80
CA LEU A 140 -9.66 12.25 2.04
C LEU A 140 -8.68 13.40 1.92
N THR A 141 -8.92 14.45 2.69
CA THR A 141 -7.93 15.52 2.87
C THR A 141 -7.38 15.44 4.28
N VAL A 142 -6.08 15.17 4.41
CA VAL A 142 -5.40 15.18 5.70
C VAL A 142 -5.22 16.65 6.12
N LEU A 143 -5.71 16.99 7.30
CA LEU A 143 -5.62 18.32 7.86
C LEU A 143 -4.48 18.44 8.86
N ARG A 144 -4.17 17.35 9.57
CA ARG A 144 -3.11 17.32 10.58
C ARG A 144 -2.57 15.89 10.72
N ARG A 145 -1.26 15.73 10.56
CA ARG A 145 -0.61 14.43 10.64
C ARG A 145 -0.19 14.04 12.04
N ARG A 146 0.03 15.02 12.91
CA ARG A 146 0.51 14.77 14.26
C ARG A 146 -0.23 15.64 15.24
N ASP A 147 -0.48 15.11 16.42
CA ASP A 147 -0.70 15.89 17.61
C ASP A 147 0.36 15.48 18.65
N ASP A 148 0.28 16.00 19.86
CA ASP A 148 1.31 15.82 20.89
C ASP A 148 1.46 14.35 21.34
N THR A 149 0.45 13.53 21.11
CA THR A 149 0.38 12.15 21.62
C THR A 149 0.12 11.10 20.56
N GLU A 150 -0.32 11.50 19.36
CA GLU A 150 -0.76 10.55 18.33
C GLU A 150 -0.06 10.81 17.01
N THR A 151 0.56 9.78 16.41
CA THR A 151 1.25 9.86 15.13
C THR A 151 0.70 8.90 14.08
N GLU A 152 -0.01 7.85 14.49
CA GLU A 152 -0.54 6.82 13.58
C GLU A 152 -1.95 7.13 13.11
N TRP A 153 -2.67 7.98 13.82
CA TRP A 153 -3.99 8.44 13.48
C TRP A 153 -3.92 9.90 13.08
N TRP A 154 -4.37 10.20 11.87
CA TRP A 154 -4.29 11.55 11.32
C TRP A 154 -5.67 12.19 11.29
N TRP A 155 -5.73 13.48 11.56
CA TRP A 155 -6.97 14.22 11.46
C TRP A 155 -7.25 14.57 10.01
N ALA A 156 -8.40 14.13 9.48
CA ALA A 156 -8.73 14.25 8.07
C ALA A 156 -10.18 14.64 7.88
N ARG A 157 -10.49 15.08 6.69
CA ARG A 157 -11.85 15.43 6.28
C ARG A 157 -12.30 14.55 5.12
N LEU A 158 -13.53 14.04 5.24
CA LEU A 158 -14.26 13.37 4.17
C LEU A 158 -15.57 14.13 3.96
N SER A 159 -15.70 14.83 2.82
CA SER A 159 -16.84 15.72 2.55
C SER A 159 -17.01 16.76 3.66
N ASP A 160 -18.10 16.72 4.42
CA ASP A 160 -18.40 17.69 5.48
C ASP A 160 -17.96 17.21 6.86
N HIS A 161 -17.42 15.99 6.98
CA HIS A 161 -17.08 15.37 8.26
C HIS A 161 -15.58 15.35 8.48
N GLU A 162 -15.16 15.60 9.70
CA GLU A 162 -13.76 15.52 10.12
C GLU A 162 -13.63 14.50 11.22
N GLY A 163 -12.48 13.84 11.26
CA GLY A 163 -12.17 12.85 12.30
C GLY A 163 -10.83 12.17 12.06
N TYR A 164 -10.47 11.29 12.99
CA TYR A 164 -9.25 10.52 12.90
C TYR A 164 -9.38 9.36 11.90
N VAL A 165 -8.31 9.14 11.15
CA VAL A 165 -8.19 8.00 10.23
C VAL A 165 -6.83 7.32 10.47
N PRO A 166 -6.77 5.97 10.40
CA PRO A 166 -5.51 5.26 10.58
C PRO A 166 -4.66 5.37 9.31
N ARG A 167 -3.44 5.87 9.44
CA ARG A 167 -2.56 6.12 8.28
C ARG A 167 -2.16 4.85 7.52
N ASN A 168 -2.20 3.69 8.17
CA ASN A 168 -1.86 2.42 7.51
C ASN A 168 -2.89 1.96 6.48
N LEU A 169 -4.05 2.61 6.42
CA LEU A 169 -5.09 2.31 5.42
C LEU A 169 -5.10 3.33 4.27
N LEU A 170 -4.09 4.20 4.19
CA LEU A 170 -4.04 5.30 3.22
C LEU A 170 -2.93 5.10 2.21
N GLY A 171 -3.14 5.58 0.99
CA GLY A 171 -2.15 5.60 -0.07
C GLY A 171 -2.14 6.90 -0.83
N LEU A 172 -1.05 7.14 -1.57
CA LEU A 172 -0.91 8.31 -2.46
C LEU A 172 -1.80 8.20 -3.70
N TYR A 173 -2.10 6.97 -4.11
CA TYR A 173 -2.90 6.67 -5.29
C TYR A 173 -3.98 5.66 -4.91
N PRO A 174 -5.15 5.70 -5.57
CA PRO A 174 -6.17 4.68 -5.33
C PRO A 174 -5.70 3.34 -5.87
N ARG A 175 -6.27 2.25 -5.34
CA ARG A 175 -6.03 0.92 -5.87
C ARG A 175 -6.58 0.81 -7.29
N ILE A 176 -5.84 0.10 -8.16
CA ILE A 176 -6.32 -0.25 -9.48
C ILE A 176 -7.37 -1.35 -9.30
N LYS A 177 -8.59 -1.10 -9.80
CA LYS A 177 -9.67 -2.08 -9.72
C LYS A 177 -9.57 -3.09 -10.85
N PRO A 178 -10.01 -4.35 -10.63
CA PRO A 178 -10.07 -5.33 -11.69
C PRO A 178 -10.86 -4.79 -12.88
N ARG A 179 -10.33 -5.02 -14.09
CA ARG A 179 -11.07 -4.66 -15.30
C ARG A 179 -12.31 -5.51 -15.37
N GLN A 180 -13.48 -4.87 -15.46
CA GLN A 180 -14.69 -5.58 -15.81
C GLN A 180 -14.53 -6.06 -17.25
N ARG A 181 -14.61 -7.37 -17.46
CA ARG A 181 -14.68 -7.89 -18.80
C ARG A 181 -15.98 -7.38 -19.41
N SER A 182 -15.84 -6.57 -20.44
CA SER A 182 -16.97 -6.25 -21.29
C SER A 182 -17.44 -7.55 -21.94
N LEU A 183 -18.63 -8.00 -21.56
CA LEU A 183 -19.33 -9.05 -22.26
C LEU A 183 -19.99 -8.44 -23.50
N ALA A 184 -19.14 -8.04 -24.43
CA ALA A 184 -19.68 -7.64 -25.72
C ALA A 184 -19.78 -8.84 -26.63
#